data_4519099bac19153a1948a8bd7b0fa6a7
#
_entry.id   4519099bac19153a1948a8bd7b0fa6a7
#
_cell.length_a   1.000
_cell.length_b   1.000
_cell.length_c   1.000
_cell.angle_alpha   90.00
_cell.angle_beta   90.00
_cell.angle_gamma   90.00
#
_symmetry.space_group_name_H-M   'P 1'
#
loop_
_entity.id
_entity.type
_entity.pdbx_description
1 polymer ?
#
loop_
_entity_poly.entity_id
_entity_poly.type
_entity_poly.pdbx_seq_one_letter_code
_entity_poly.pdbx_strand_id
1 'polypeptide(L)'
;GLTVDGQGADFIFHGRMLPLSLLRSENCTLRNFSIDFETPHIAQVKILESGEEGITFEPAAWVKCRINEKGFFEAYGEGWSSAPQGGIAFEEKTKRLVYRTSDLWCPMEGLKEISPRVYHAPQWKDARLKPGTVVALRTYYRPAPGIFLSNDKDTRLQNVKVHYAEGMGLLAQLCENITLDEFSVCLRGDKDPRYFTTQADATHFSSCRGKIDSRNGLYEGMMDDAINVHGTYLKIKQHLDDHTVIARYMHPQAYGFEWGVNGDEVQFVRSATMELTGGKNRVKEILPNDKDTVKGAKEYRITFAEPLDAEITDKEGFGIENLSWCPEVYFADNVIRNNRARGTLFSTPLKTVVERNLFDHTSG
;
A
#
# COMPACT_ATOMS: atom_id res chain seq x y z
N GLY A 1 -21.52 -0.68 18.69
CA GLY A 1 -20.48 -1.55 18.14
C GLY A 1 -21.04 -2.80 17.46
N LEU A 2 -20.25 -3.34 16.56
CA LEU A 2 -20.58 -4.56 15.82
C LEU A 2 -19.45 -5.57 16.01
N THR A 3 -19.80 -6.85 16.23
CA THR A 3 -18.82 -7.93 16.17
C THR A 3 -19.16 -8.85 15.02
N VAL A 4 -18.20 -9.05 14.12
CA VAL A 4 -18.27 -10.07 13.07
C VAL A 4 -17.25 -11.16 13.41
N ASP A 5 -17.74 -12.35 13.72
CA ASP A 5 -16.92 -13.52 14.03
C ASP A 5 -17.10 -14.56 12.91
N GLY A 6 -16.05 -14.75 12.12
CA GLY A 6 -16.06 -15.69 11.02
C GLY A 6 -15.90 -17.15 11.44
N GLN A 7 -15.61 -17.43 12.72
CA GLN A 7 -15.47 -18.80 13.26
C GLN A 7 -14.49 -19.68 12.48
N GLY A 8 -13.43 -19.05 11.92
CA GLY A 8 -12.42 -19.72 11.11
C GLY A 8 -12.77 -19.88 9.62
N ALA A 9 -13.81 -19.21 9.13
CA ALA A 9 -14.18 -19.28 7.73
C ALA A 9 -13.14 -18.61 6.80
N ASP A 10 -12.98 -19.18 5.63
CA ASP A 10 -12.29 -18.55 4.50
C ASP A 10 -13.28 -17.84 3.61
N PHE A 11 -13.16 -16.53 3.44
CA PHE A 11 -13.94 -15.73 2.50
C PHE A 11 -13.20 -15.67 1.17
N ILE A 12 -13.65 -16.45 0.20
CA ILE A 12 -13.05 -16.51 -1.14
C ILE A 12 -13.86 -15.64 -2.09
N PHE A 13 -13.21 -14.60 -2.62
CA PHE A 13 -13.84 -13.64 -3.52
C PHE A 13 -13.54 -13.96 -4.98
N HIS A 14 -14.46 -13.60 -5.85
CA HIS A 14 -14.39 -13.78 -7.29
C HIS A 14 -14.38 -12.42 -8.00
N GLY A 15 -13.69 -12.36 -9.13
CA GLY A 15 -13.61 -11.13 -9.90
C GLY A 15 -12.83 -10.04 -9.18
N ARG A 16 -13.05 -8.77 -9.57
CA ARG A 16 -12.36 -7.60 -9.02
C ARG A 16 -13.32 -6.81 -8.14
N MET A 17 -13.05 -6.76 -6.84
CA MET A 17 -13.91 -6.08 -5.88
C MET A 17 -13.16 -5.66 -4.61
N LEU A 18 -13.77 -4.82 -3.80
CA LEU A 18 -13.39 -4.55 -2.42
C LEU A 18 -14.08 -5.58 -1.52
N PRO A 19 -13.35 -6.51 -0.88
CA PRO A 19 -13.94 -7.58 -0.09
C PRO A 19 -14.71 -7.11 1.13
N LEU A 20 -14.14 -6.18 1.90
CA LEU A 20 -14.74 -5.74 3.15
C LEU A 20 -14.44 -4.27 3.41
N SER A 21 -15.45 -3.53 3.88
CA SER A 21 -15.28 -2.15 4.34
C SER A 21 -16.08 -1.85 5.60
N LEU A 22 -15.52 -1.02 6.46
CA LEU A 22 -16.20 -0.31 7.52
C LEU A 22 -16.11 1.18 7.24
N LEU A 23 -17.23 1.88 7.35
CA LEU A 23 -17.32 3.30 7.01
C LEU A 23 -18.07 4.03 8.12
N ARG A 24 -17.40 4.98 8.78
CA ARG A 24 -17.97 5.79 9.88
C ARG A 24 -18.56 4.93 10.99
N SER A 25 -17.85 3.87 11.34
CA SER A 25 -18.26 2.89 12.34
C SER A 25 -17.51 3.12 13.65
N GLU A 26 -18.09 2.69 14.77
CA GLU A 26 -17.47 2.80 16.09
C GLU A 26 -17.56 1.48 16.86
N ASN A 27 -16.51 1.15 17.64
CA ASN A 27 -16.45 -0.03 18.50
C ASN A 27 -16.72 -1.34 17.75
N CYS A 28 -16.11 -1.52 16.57
CA CYS A 28 -16.27 -2.69 15.77
C CYS A 28 -15.15 -3.71 16.00
N THR A 29 -15.51 -4.99 16.03
CA THR A 29 -14.56 -6.10 16.10
C THR A 29 -14.80 -7.05 14.92
N LEU A 30 -13.77 -7.28 14.13
CA LEU A 30 -13.72 -8.29 13.08
C LEU A 30 -12.76 -9.39 13.54
N ARG A 31 -13.19 -10.65 13.52
CA ARG A 31 -12.31 -11.72 14.03
C ARG A 31 -12.53 -13.08 13.40
N ASN A 32 -11.47 -13.91 13.47
CA ASN A 32 -11.49 -15.34 13.16
C ASN A 32 -11.96 -15.66 11.73
N PHE A 33 -11.35 -15.03 10.71
CA PHE A 33 -11.58 -15.37 9.31
C PHE A 33 -10.37 -15.05 8.44
N SER A 34 -10.38 -15.56 7.22
CA SER A 34 -9.44 -15.14 6.19
C SER A 34 -10.14 -14.55 4.97
N ILE A 35 -9.40 -13.74 4.21
CA ILE A 35 -9.79 -13.17 2.92
C ILE A 35 -8.81 -13.68 1.87
N ASP A 36 -9.34 -14.17 0.77
CA ASP A 36 -8.56 -14.57 -0.40
C ASP A 36 -9.37 -14.40 -1.68
N PHE A 37 -8.74 -14.54 -2.83
CA PHE A 37 -9.38 -14.54 -4.13
C PHE A 37 -9.17 -15.89 -4.81
N GLU A 38 -10.18 -16.42 -5.48
CA GLU A 38 -10.07 -17.65 -6.25
C GLU A 38 -8.96 -17.55 -7.30
N THR A 39 -8.86 -16.40 -7.96
CA THR A 39 -7.84 -16.12 -8.95
C THR A 39 -7.21 -14.75 -8.65
N PRO A 40 -5.97 -14.69 -8.12
CA PRO A 40 -5.27 -13.45 -7.95
C PRO A 40 -5.08 -12.67 -9.26
N HIS A 41 -5.17 -11.35 -9.20
CA HIS A 41 -5.02 -10.46 -10.37
C HIS A 41 -3.53 -10.24 -10.80
N ILE A 42 -2.64 -11.00 -10.23
CA ILE A 42 -1.21 -11.03 -10.50
C ILE A 42 -0.87 -12.37 -11.12
N ALA A 43 -0.12 -12.38 -12.21
CA ALA A 43 0.42 -13.62 -12.76
C ALA A 43 1.70 -14.02 -12.05
N GLN A 44 1.99 -15.30 -12.03
CA GLN A 44 3.25 -15.85 -11.53
C GLN A 44 3.84 -16.74 -12.60
N VAL A 45 5.12 -16.54 -12.90
CA VAL A 45 5.83 -17.31 -13.92
C VAL A 45 7.14 -17.84 -13.36
N LYS A 46 7.59 -18.97 -13.89
CA LYS A 46 8.90 -19.55 -13.58
C LYS A 46 9.82 -19.40 -14.79
N ILE A 47 11.02 -18.89 -14.57
CA ILE A 47 12.04 -18.75 -15.60
C ILE A 47 12.61 -20.13 -15.91
N LEU A 48 12.55 -20.53 -17.17
CA LEU A 48 13.13 -21.78 -17.67
C LEU A 48 14.52 -21.55 -18.27
N GLU A 49 14.66 -20.44 -19.04
CA GLU A 49 15.91 -20.06 -19.70
C GLU A 49 16.06 -18.53 -19.63
N SER A 50 17.29 -18.07 -19.53
CA SER A 50 17.65 -16.66 -19.52
C SER A 50 19.00 -16.44 -20.18
N GLY A 51 19.05 -15.57 -21.18
CA GLY A 51 20.26 -15.31 -21.96
C GLY A 51 20.12 -14.12 -22.93
N GLU A 52 21.07 -14.02 -23.86
CA GLU A 52 21.12 -12.94 -24.86
C GLU A 52 19.94 -12.97 -25.83
N GLU A 53 19.34 -14.14 -26.07
CA GLU A 53 18.16 -14.30 -26.92
C GLU A 53 16.84 -13.94 -26.24
N GLY A 54 16.87 -13.64 -24.94
CA GLY A 54 15.70 -13.32 -24.14
C GLY A 54 15.46 -14.30 -23.01
N ILE A 55 14.26 -14.25 -22.46
CA ILE A 55 13.79 -15.12 -21.36
C ILE A 55 12.70 -16.05 -21.86
N THR A 56 12.84 -17.34 -21.56
CA THR A 56 11.80 -18.35 -21.69
C THR A 56 11.21 -18.66 -20.32
N PHE A 57 9.88 -18.67 -20.23
CA PHE A 57 9.18 -18.87 -18.97
C PHE A 57 7.91 -19.70 -19.10
N GLU A 58 7.45 -20.27 -18.01
CA GLU A 58 6.14 -20.93 -17.90
C GLU A 58 5.29 -20.28 -16.80
N PRO A 59 4.01 -19.97 -17.05
CA PRO A 59 3.08 -19.53 -16.02
C PRO A 59 2.76 -20.65 -15.05
N ALA A 60 2.59 -20.30 -13.78
CA ALA A 60 2.11 -21.23 -12.77
C ALA A 60 0.77 -21.89 -13.21
N ALA A 61 0.55 -23.14 -12.80
CA ALA A 61 -0.59 -23.92 -13.26
C ALA A 61 -1.95 -23.23 -13.05
N TRP A 62 -2.09 -22.46 -11.98
CA TRP A 62 -3.30 -21.72 -11.64
C TRP A 62 -3.51 -20.43 -12.45
N VAL A 63 -2.49 -19.92 -13.17
CA VAL A 63 -2.59 -18.68 -13.96
C VAL A 63 -3.29 -18.97 -15.28
N LYS A 64 -4.43 -18.31 -15.52
CA LYS A 64 -5.09 -18.27 -16.84
C LYS A 64 -4.45 -17.13 -17.65
N CYS A 65 -3.90 -17.46 -18.81
CA CYS A 65 -3.17 -16.48 -19.63
C CYS A 65 -3.35 -16.74 -21.13
N ARG A 66 -3.03 -15.71 -21.91
CA ARG A 66 -3.02 -15.73 -23.39
C ARG A 66 -2.05 -14.67 -23.91
N ILE A 67 -1.75 -14.71 -25.20
CA ILE A 67 -1.19 -13.55 -25.92
C ILE A 67 -2.37 -12.74 -26.42
N ASN A 68 -2.47 -11.46 -26.04
CA ASN A 68 -3.56 -10.59 -26.46
C ASN A 68 -3.38 -10.08 -27.90
N GLU A 69 -4.37 -9.35 -28.42
CA GLU A 69 -4.37 -8.80 -29.78
C GLU A 69 -3.19 -7.86 -30.08
N LYS A 70 -2.56 -7.28 -29.04
CA LYS A 70 -1.37 -6.44 -29.16
C LYS A 70 -0.06 -7.21 -29.07
N GLY A 71 -0.13 -8.54 -28.92
CA GLY A 71 1.06 -9.40 -28.82
C GLY A 71 1.70 -9.44 -27.44
N PHE A 72 1.00 -9.01 -26.38
CA PHE A 72 1.51 -9.04 -25.00
C PHE A 72 0.95 -10.22 -24.22
N PHE A 73 1.73 -10.68 -23.24
CA PHE A 73 1.23 -11.60 -22.22
C PHE A 73 0.08 -10.95 -21.46
N GLU A 74 -1.03 -11.63 -21.38
CA GLU A 74 -2.20 -11.20 -20.64
C GLU A 74 -2.68 -12.32 -19.73
N ALA A 75 -2.73 -12.02 -18.43
CA ALA A 75 -3.42 -12.84 -17.46
C ALA A 75 -4.88 -12.41 -17.33
N TYR A 76 -5.79 -13.35 -17.09
CA TYR A 76 -7.20 -13.02 -16.98
C TYR A 76 -7.95 -13.92 -15.98
N GLY A 77 -9.08 -13.45 -15.53
CA GLY A 77 -10.00 -14.15 -14.66
C GLY A 77 -11.44 -13.65 -14.84
N GLU A 78 -12.29 -13.89 -13.87
CA GLU A 78 -13.68 -13.47 -13.92
C GLU A 78 -13.79 -11.94 -13.90
N GLY A 79 -14.25 -11.38 -15.02
CA GLY A 79 -14.47 -9.93 -15.16
C GLY A 79 -13.21 -9.05 -15.18
N TRP A 80 -12.02 -9.63 -15.37
CA TRP A 80 -10.78 -8.86 -15.43
C TRP A 80 -9.75 -9.47 -16.40
N SER A 81 -8.89 -8.60 -16.90
CA SER A 81 -7.64 -8.98 -17.55
C SER A 81 -6.53 -7.97 -17.21
N SER A 82 -5.29 -8.41 -17.32
CA SER A 82 -4.11 -7.62 -16.98
C SER A 82 -2.94 -8.03 -17.86
N ALA A 83 -2.29 -7.05 -18.49
CA ALA A 83 -1.07 -7.24 -19.27
C ALA A 83 0.13 -6.63 -18.51
N PRO A 84 0.73 -7.36 -17.58
CA PRO A 84 1.80 -6.85 -16.73
C PRO A 84 3.10 -6.69 -17.52
N GLN A 85 3.84 -5.62 -17.23
CA GLN A 85 5.19 -5.37 -17.74
C GLN A 85 6.20 -5.10 -16.64
N GLY A 86 5.82 -5.37 -15.40
CA GLY A 86 6.67 -5.25 -14.23
C GLY A 86 6.61 -6.51 -13.38
N GLY A 87 7.54 -6.65 -12.46
CA GLY A 87 7.54 -7.82 -11.61
C GLY A 87 8.48 -7.72 -10.42
N ILE A 88 8.39 -8.76 -9.58
CA ILE A 88 9.27 -9.00 -8.44
C ILE A 88 9.73 -10.45 -8.52
N ALA A 89 11.03 -10.68 -8.35
CA ALA A 89 11.60 -12.01 -8.47
C ALA A 89 11.85 -12.65 -7.10
N PHE A 90 11.59 -13.94 -7.02
CA PHE A 90 11.75 -14.77 -5.83
C PHE A 90 12.62 -16.01 -6.13
N GLU A 91 13.39 -16.42 -5.15
CA GLU A 91 14.09 -17.69 -5.16
C GLU A 91 13.09 -18.84 -5.02
N GLU A 92 13.20 -19.87 -5.87
CA GLU A 92 12.25 -20.98 -5.93
C GLU A 92 12.05 -21.69 -4.58
N LYS A 93 13.15 -21.98 -3.88
CA LYS A 93 13.10 -22.83 -2.67
C LYS A 93 12.78 -22.06 -1.40
N THR A 94 13.27 -20.84 -1.29
CA THR A 94 13.21 -20.05 -0.05
C THR A 94 12.06 -19.05 -0.03
N LYS A 95 11.47 -18.78 -1.20
CA LYS A 95 10.52 -17.68 -1.44
C LYS A 95 11.07 -16.30 -1.05
N ARG A 96 12.39 -16.16 -0.93
CA ARG A 96 13.05 -14.89 -0.66
C ARG A 96 13.15 -14.06 -1.93
N LEU A 97 13.14 -12.74 -1.77
CA LEU A 97 13.41 -11.84 -2.90
C LEU A 97 14.81 -12.12 -3.48
N VAL A 98 14.90 -12.19 -4.78
CA VAL A 98 16.20 -12.20 -5.47
C VAL A 98 16.85 -10.83 -5.29
N TYR A 99 18.08 -10.80 -4.85
CA TYR A 99 18.81 -9.58 -4.54
C TYR A 99 18.80 -8.57 -5.70
N ARG A 100 18.46 -7.32 -5.41
CA ARG A 100 18.35 -6.21 -6.37
C ARG A 100 17.31 -6.42 -7.49
N THR A 101 16.21 -7.12 -7.20
CA THR A 101 15.10 -7.32 -8.16
C THR A 101 13.76 -6.83 -7.62
N SER A 102 13.75 -5.81 -6.78
CA SER A 102 12.52 -5.31 -6.14
C SER A 102 11.54 -4.65 -7.13
N ASP A 103 12.02 -4.12 -8.25
CA ASP A 103 11.22 -3.60 -9.35
C ASP A 103 11.85 -4.00 -10.67
N LEU A 104 11.32 -5.03 -11.30
CA LEU A 104 11.74 -5.50 -12.61
C LEU A 104 10.92 -4.81 -13.71
N TRP A 105 11.58 -4.49 -14.80
CA TRP A 105 10.92 -4.26 -16.08
C TRP A 105 10.94 -5.58 -16.86
N CYS A 106 9.75 -6.03 -17.31
CA CYS A 106 9.54 -7.30 -18.00
C CYS A 106 8.94 -7.02 -19.38
N PRO A 107 9.75 -6.58 -20.37
CA PRO A 107 9.23 -6.23 -21.69
C PRO A 107 8.75 -7.50 -22.42
N MET A 108 7.54 -7.43 -22.95
CA MET A 108 6.85 -8.57 -23.58
C MET A 108 6.67 -8.39 -25.11
N GLU A 109 7.36 -7.41 -25.69
CA GLU A 109 7.31 -7.19 -27.14
C GLU A 109 7.90 -8.40 -27.90
N GLY A 110 7.15 -8.89 -28.88
CA GLY A 110 7.57 -10.04 -29.68
C GLY A 110 7.40 -11.39 -28.97
N LEU A 111 6.63 -11.43 -27.87
CA LEU A 111 6.32 -12.64 -27.13
C LEU A 111 5.74 -13.72 -28.06
N LYS A 112 6.21 -14.97 -27.88
CA LYS A 112 5.73 -16.14 -28.62
C LYS A 112 5.48 -17.29 -27.64
N GLU A 113 4.42 -18.03 -27.84
CA GLU A 113 4.24 -19.34 -27.26
C GLU A 113 5.00 -20.35 -28.12
N ILE A 114 6.05 -20.95 -27.57
CA ILE A 114 6.94 -21.86 -28.29
C ILE A 114 6.61 -23.34 -28.09
N SER A 115 5.86 -23.64 -27.03
CA SER A 115 5.20 -24.91 -26.76
C SER A 115 4.03 -24.65 -25.80
N PRO A 116 3.10 -25.59 -25.57
CA PRO A 116 1.95 -25.35 -24.71
C PRO A 116 2.33 -24.77 -23.36
N ARG A 117 1.85 -23.54 -23.09
CA ARG A 117 2.14 -22.76 -21.87
C ARG A 117 3.62 -22.40 -21.64
N VAL A 118 4.48 -22.52 -22.64
CA VAL A 118 5.86 -22.03 -22.57
C VAL A 118 6.02 -20.86 -23.51
N TYR A 119 6.43 -19.73 -22.96
CA TYR A 119 6.54 -18.46 -23.66
C TYR A 119 7.97 -17.99 -23.75
N HIS A 120 8.34 -17.42 -24.88
CA HIS A 120 9.63 -16.78 -25.11
C HIS A 120 9.45 -15.29 -25.36
N ALA A 121 10.08 -14.46 -24.52
CA ALA A 121 10.09 -13.00 -24.60
C ALA A 121 11.49 -12.52 -25.03
N PRO A 122 11.72 -12.22 -26.32
CA PRO A 122 13.06 -11.91 -26.86
C PRO A 122 13.61 -10.59 -26.35
N GLN A 123 12.73 -9.65 -25.95
CA GLN A 123 13.13 -8.34 -25.41
C GLN A 123 13.38 -8.36 -23.91
N TRP A 124 12.91 -9.38 -23.19
CA TRP A 124 13.12 -9.48 -21.75
C TRP A 124 14.48 -10.12 -21.48
N LYS A 125 15.45 -9.30 -21.12
CA LYS A 125 16.84 -9.71 -20.83
C LYS A 125 17.23 -9.19 -19.47
N ASP A 126 17.49 -10.08 -18.55
CA ASP A 126 17.92 -9.74 -17.18
C ASP A 126 18.82 -10.84 -16.61
N ALA A 127 20.10 -10.56 -16.53
CA ALA A 127 21.12 -11.52 -16.07
C ALA A 127 20.93 -11.94 -14.59
N ARG A 128 20.13 -11.25 -13.82
CA ARG A 128 19.80 -11.60 -12.43
C ARG A 128 18.79 -12.73 -12.35
N LEU A 129 17.96 -12.89 -13.37
CA LEU A 129 16.92 -13.93 -13.43
C LEU A 129 17.54 -15.24 -13.97
N LYS A 130 17.76 -16.17 -13.08
CA LYS A 130 18.31 -17.50 -13.43
C LYS A 130 17.18 -18.51 -13.66
N PRO A 131 17.42 -19.60 -14.39
CA PRO A 131 16.49 -20.72 -14.43
C PRO A 131 16.08 -21.16 -13.03
N GLY A 132 14.78 -21.39 -12.83
CA GLY A 132 14.17 -21.65 -11.53
C GLY A 132 13.67 -20.41 -10.77
N THR A 133 14.13 -19.21 -11.12
CA THR A 133 13.57 -17.96 -10.53
C THR A 133 12.09 -17.88 -10.79
N VAL A 134 11.30 -17.49 -9.76
CA VAL A 134 9.86 -17.24 -9.87
C VAL A 134 9.63 -15.75 -9.89
N VAL A 135 8.88 -15.27 -10.86
CA VAL A 135 8.55 -13.84 -11.01
C VAL A 135 7.05 -13.65 -10.85
N ALA A 136 6.67 -12.83 -9.88
CA ALA A 136 5.31 -12.31 -9.77
C ALA A 136 5.18 -11.12 -10.72
N LEU A 137 4.43 -11.29 -11.80
CA LEU A 137 4.19 -10.27 -12.82
C LEU A 137 3.01 -9.38 -12.42
N ARG A 138 3.25 -8.09 -12.27
CA ARG A 138 2.25 -7.13 -11.81
C ARG A 138 2.08 -5.93 -12.74
N THR A 139 0.95 -5.25 -12.57
CA THR A 139 0.76 -3.86 -12.97
C THR A 139 0.88 -2.97 -11.72
N TYR A 140 0.82 -1.65 -11.90
CA TYR A 140 0.70 -0.72 -10.77
C TYR A 140 -0.76 -0.30 -10.49
N TYR A 141 -1.73 -1.01 -11.08
CA TYR A 141 -3.14 -0.78 -10.83
C TYR A 141 -3.56 -1.43 -9.50
N ARG A 142 -3.98 -0.63 -8.53
CA ARG A 142 -4.28 -1.01 -7.15
C ARG A 142 -5.70 -0.55 -6.78
N PRO A 143 -6.75 -1.13 -7.37
CA PRO A 143 -8.12 -0.60 -7.30
C PRO A 143 -8.76 -0.73 -5.93
N ALA A 144 -8.42 -1.76 -5.15
CA ALA A 144 -9.06 -2.02 -3.88
C ALA A 144 -8.13 -2.74 -2.89
N PRO A 145 -8.14 -2.38 -1.60
CA PRO A 145 -7.53 -3.17 -0.54
C PRO A 145 -8.37 -4.41 -0.22
N GLY A 146 -7.80 -5.32 0.57
CA GLY A 146 -8.55 -6.45 1.13
C GLY A 146 -9.58 -6.00 2.17
N ILE A 147 -9.20 -5.05 3.02
CA ILE A 147 -10.06 -4.41 4.03
C ILE A 147 -9.88 -2.91 3.94
N PHE A 148 -10.97 -2.18 3.90
CA PHE A 148 -10.99 -0.72 3.91
C PHE A 148 -11.71 -0.17 5.13
N LEU A 149 -11.03 0.66 5.91
CA LEU A 149 -11.59 1.40 7.04
C LEU A 149 -11.54 2.89 6.73
N SER A 150 -12.65 3.59 6.92
CA SER A 150 -12.69 5.04 6.69
C SER A 150 -13.54 5.75 7.72
N ASN A 151 -12.94 6.72 8.42
CA ASN A 151 -13.58 7.48 9.49
C ASN A 151 -14.12 6.57 10.61
N ASP A 152 -13.46 5.45 10.88
CA ASP A 152 -13.84 4.52 11.94
C ASP A 152 -13.12 4.86 13.25
N LYS A 153 -13.73 4.48 14.35
CA LYS A 153 -13.19 4.67 15.68
C LYS A 153 -13.26 3.39 16.50
N ASP A 154 -12.18 3.11 17.25
CA ASP A 154 -12.08 1.97 18.17
C ASP A 154 -12.37 0.63 17.45
N THR A 155 -11.71 0.40 16.31
CA THR A 155 -11.85 -0.81 15.49
C THR A 155 -10.76 -1.81 15.82
N ARG A 156 -11.17 -3.07 16.03
CA ARG A 156 -10.27 -4.19 16.31
C ARG A 156 -10.39 -5.27 15.23
N LEU A 157 -9.24 -5.70 14.71
CA LEU A 157 -9.10 -6.88 13.88
C LEU A 157 -8.30 -7.93 14.67
N GLN A 158 -8.90 -9.08 14.94
CA GLN A 158 -8.31 -10.12 15.77
C GLN A 158 -8.31 -11.47 15.04
N ASN A 159 -7.12 -12.06 14.87
CA ASN A 159 -6.96 -13.32 14.14
C ASN A 159 -7.65 -13.25 12.76
N VAL A 160 -7.30 -12.21 11.99
CA VAL A 160 -7.79 -12.01 10.61
C VAL A 160 -6.60 -12.14 9.66
N LYS A 161 -6.77 -12.90 8.58
CA LYS A 161 -5.71 -13.11 7.58
C LYS A 161 -6.15 -12.60 6.22
N VAL A 162 -5.25 -11.92 5.53
CA VAL A 162 -5.43 -11.55 4.12
C VAL A 162 -4.38 -12.29 3.31
N HIS A 163 -4.81 -13.25 2.49
CA HIS A 163 -3.90 -14.06 1.68
C HIS A 163 -3.60 -13.41 0.33
N TYR A 164 -4.52 -12.60 -0.16
CA TYR A 164 -4.34 -11.79 -1.35
C TYR A 164 -5.23 -10.55 -1.34
N ALA A 165 -4.70 -9.45 -1.88
CA ALA A 165 -5.46 -8.27 -2.29
C ALA A 165 -4.78 -7.59 -3.49
N GLU A 166 -5.57 -6.99 -4.39
CA GLU A 166 -5.03 -6.27 -5.56
C GLU A 166 -4.45 -4.88 -5.19
N GLY A 167 -4.70 -4.41 -3.99
CA GLY A 167 -4.10 -3.23 -3.37
C GLY A 167 -3.38 -3.60 -2.08
N MET A 168 -3.59 -2.80 -1.03
CA MET A 168 -3.13 -3.07 0.33
C MET A 168 -3.91 -4.23 0.96
N GLY A 169 -3.33 -4.91 1.93
CA GLY A 169 -4.09 -5.87 2.74
C GLY A 169 -5.15 -5.17 3.60
N LEU A 170 -4.74 -4.14 4.31
CA LEU A 170 -5.58 -3.21 5.06
C LEU A 170 -5.23 -1.77 4.69
N LEU A 171 -6.23 -0.97 4.34
CA LEU A 171 -6.13 0.48 4.22
C LEU A 171 -7.06 1.14 5.23
N ALA A 172 -6.52 1.95 6.12
CA ALA A 172 -7.26 2.78 7.06
C ALA A 172 -7.01 4.27 6.80
N GLN A 173 -8.07 5.03 6.66
CA GLN A 173 -8.03 6.47 6.38
C GLN A 173 -8.91 7.23 7.37
N LEU A 174 -8.36 8.30 7.97
CA LEU A 174 -9.09 9.15 8.93
C LEU A 174 -9.71 8.35 10.09
N CYS A 175 -9.03 7.30 10.54
CA CYS A 175 -9.50 6.45 11.62
C CYS A 175 -8.86 6.82 12.96
N GLU A 176 -9.53 6.47 14.05
CA GLU A 176 -9.05 6.68 15.42
C GLU A 176 -9.00 5.35 16.18
N ASN A 177 -7.85 5.02 16.78
CA ASN A 177 -7.63 3.82 17.58
C ASN A 177 -7.90 2.52 16.81
N ILE A 178 -6.91 2.02 16.10
CA ILE A 178 -6.97 0.74 15.39
C ILE A 178 -6.10 -0.28 16.11
N THR A 179 -6.67 -1.44 16.43
CA THR A 179 -5.94 -2.56 17.03
C THR A 179 -5.91 -3.74 16.07
N LEU A 180 -4.71 -4.20 15.77
CA LEU A 180 -4.43 -5.41 15.01
C LEU A 180 -3.77 -6.43 15.93
N ASP A 181 -4.49 -7.49 16.29
CA ASP A 181 -4.03 -8.56 17.16
C ASP A 181 -4.10 -9.88 16.40
N GLU A 182 -2.94 -10.48 16.12
CA GLU A 182 -2.85 -11.63 15.19
C GLU A 182 -3.41 -11.33 13.78
N PHE A 183 -3.39 -10.06 13.37
CA PHE A 183 -3.71 -9.71 12.00
C PHE A 183 -2.52 -10.05 11.11
N SER A 184 -2.76 -10.73 9.99
CA SER A 184 -1.69 -11.17 9.11
C SER A 184 -1.99 -10.93 7.64
N VAL A 185 -0.97 -10.58 6.89
CA VAL A 185 -0.97 -10.63 5.43
C VAL A 185 0.06 -11.69 5.05
N CYS A 186 -0.40 -12.88 4.71
CA CYS A 186 0.47 -14.04 4.62
C CYS A 186 -0.02 -15.08 3.59
N LEU A 187 0.88 -15.91 3.14
CA LEU A 187 0.56 -17.09 2.32
C LEU A 187 -0.30 -18.08 3.13
N ARG A 188 -0.91 -19.04 2.44
CA ARG A 188 -1.68 -20.14 3.07
C ARG A 188 -0.75 -21.25 3.63
N GLY A 189 0.38 -20.85 4.21
CA GLY A 189 1.40 -21.75 4.71
C GLY A 189 2.37 -22.22 3.62
N ASP A 190 3.23 -23.18 3.98
CA ASP A 190 4.37 -23.60 3.14
C ASP A 190 3.97 -24.22 1.80
N LYS A 191 2.76 -24.81 1.74
CA LYS A 191 2.24 -25.46 0.52
C LYS A 191 1.53 -24.49 -0.43
N ASP A 192 1.39 -23.20 -0.07
CA ASP A 192 0.82 -22.22 -0.98
C ASP A 192 1.69 -22.12 -2.25
N PRO A 193 1.13 -22.32 -3.45
CA PRO A 193 1.90 -22.25 -4.69
C PRO A 193 2.31 -20.79 -5.03
N ARG A 194 1.78 -19.81 -4.35
CA ARG A 194 2.10 -18.40 -4.55
C ARG A 194 3.36 -18.00 -3.80
N TYR A 195 4.02 -16.97 -4.30
CA TYR A 195 5.19 -16.33 -3.71
C TYR A 195 4.90 -14.92 -3.19
N PHE A 196 3.71 -14.45 -3.43
CA PHE A 196 3.26 -13.08 -3.12
C PHE A 196 1.92 -13.11 -2.38
N THR A 197 1.60 -12.00 -1.71
CA THR A 197 0.31 -11.76 -1.06
C THR A 197 -0.36 -10.52 -1.65
N THR A 198 -0.06 -9.30 -1.20
CA THR A 198 -0.67 -8.08 -1.67
C THR A 198 0.17 -7.37 -2.73
N GLN A 199 -0.47 -6.67 -3.67
CA GLN A 199 0.22 -5.89 -4.68
C GLN A 199 0.79 -4.57 -4.12
N ALA A 200 0.32 -4.13 -2.98
CA ALA A 200 0.80 -2.98 -2.23
C ALA A 200 1.14 -3.37 -0.79
N ASP A 201 1.09 -2.42 0.14
CA ASP A 201 1.43 -2.62 1.55
C ASP A 201 0.57 -3.71 2.21
N ALA A 202 1.10 -4.37 3.22
CA ALA A 202 0.25 -5.23 4.05
C ALA A 202 -0.75 -4.38 4.83
N THR A 203 -0.28 -3.31 5.48
CA THR A 203 -1.14 -2.38 6.23
C THR A 203 -0.72 -0.93 5.97
N HIS A 204 -1.71 -0.07 5.74
CA HIS A 204 -1.50 1.32 5.39
C HIS A 204 -2.47 2.22 6.14
N PHE A 205 -1.93 3.20 6.87
CA PHE A 205 -2.68 4.13 7.71
C PHE A 205 -2.39 5.57 7.27
N SER A 206 -3.38 6.20 6.67
CA SER A 206 -3.29 7.59 6.19
C SER A 206 -4.12 8.52 7.07
N SER A 207 -3.47 9.52 7.67
CA SER A 207 -4.13 10.52 8.53
C SER A 207 -5.05 9.88 9.58
N CYS A 208 -4.54 8.88 10.27
CA CYS A 208 -5.18 8.31 11.44
C CYS A 208 -4.76 9.08 12.71
N ARG A 209 -5.46 8.87 13.82
CA ARG A 209 -5.15 9.47 15.11
C ARG A 209 -5.36 8.49 16.27
N GLY A 210 -5.08 8.94 17.49
CA GLY A 210 -5.11 8.10 18.67
C GLY A 210 -3.97 7.08 18.63
N LYS A 211 -4.25 5.80 18.66
CA LYS A 211 -3.23 4.74 18.67
C LYS A 211 -3.43 3.71 17.57
N ILE A 212 -2.38 3.37 16.88
CA ILE A 212 -2.27 2.18 16.02
C ILE A 212 -1.46 1.14 16.78
N ASP A 213 -2.08 0.03 17.10
CA ASP A 213 -1.49 -1.07 17.88
C ASP A 213 -1.52 -2.35 17.04
N SER A 214 -0.34 -2.85 16.61
CA SER A 214 -0.20 -4.05 15.78
C SER A 214 0.70 -5.06 16.47
N ARG A 215 0.15 -6.23 16.78
CA ARG A 215 0.85 -7.30 17.50
C ARG A 215 0.59 -8.69 16.94
N ASN A 216 1.59 -9.56 17.13
CA ASN A 216 1.48 -10.99 16.87
C ASN A 216 1.10 -11.34 15.42
N GLY A 217 1.39 -10.43 14.47
CA GLY A 217 1.06 -10.60 13.06
C GLY A 217 2.19 -11.24 12.26
N LEU A 218 1.82 -11.86 11.13
CA LEU A 218 2.75 -12.32 10.10
C LEU A 218 2.52 -11.49 8.83
N TYR A 219 3.55 -10.81 8.37
CA TYR A 219 3.54 -10.00 7.16
C TYR A 219 4.58 -10.55 6.18
N GLU A 220 4.15 -11.21 5.12
CA GLU A 220 5.05 -11.84 4.15
C GLU A 220 4.60 -11.71 2.71
N GLY A 221 5.55 -11.63 1.79
CA GLY A 221 5.31 -11.68 0.35
C GLY A 221 4.57 -10.48 -0.24
N MET A 222 4.41 -9.37 0.50
CA MET A 222 3.85 -8.13 -0.04
C MET A 222 4.78 -7.52 -1.09
N MET A 223 4.19 -6.84 -2.05
CA MET A 223 4.94 -6.11 -3.08
C MET A 223 5.21 -4.66 -2.72
N ASP A 224 5.04 -4.29 -1.44
CA ASP A 224 5.39 -3.01 -0.86
C ASP A 224 5.63 -3.15 0.66
N ASP A 225 5.38 -2.13 1.49
CA ASP A 225 5.69 -2.09 2.91
C ASP A 225 4.87 -3.09 3.74
N ALA A 226 5.41 -3.55 4.87
CA ALA A 226 4.59 -4.33 5.80
C ALA A 226 3.64 -3.42 6.59
N ILE A 227 4.11 -2.28 7.03
CA ILE A 227 3.28 -1.25 7.66
C ILE A 227 3.77 0.14 7.25
N ASN A 228 2.83 0.98 6.84
CA ASN A 228 3.05 2.37 6.51
C ASN A 228 2.06 3.25 7.28
N VAL A 229 2.59 4.15 8.10
CA VAL A 229 1.79 5.10 8.90
C VAL A 229 2.26 6.51 8.60
N HIS A 230 1.39 7.35 8.08
CA HIS A 230 1.72 8.72 7.74
C HIS A 230 0.52 9.66 7.78
N GLY A 231 0.80 10.96 7.98
CA GLY A 231 -0.14 12.04 7.67
C GLY A 231 -0.21 12.31 6.18
N THR A 232 -1.08 13.24 5.80
CA THR A 232 -1.14 13.78 4.44
C THR A 232 -0.68 15.23 4.47
N TYR A 233 0.45 15.52 3.83
CA TYR A 233 1.01 16.86 3.78
C TYR A 233 0.37 17.68 2.67
N LEU A 234 0.11 18.96 2.95
CA LEU A 234 -0.15 19.95 1.93
C LEU A 234 1.09 20.81 1.73
N LYS A 235 1.49 21.06 0.48
CA LYS A 235 2.57 21.99 0.16
C LYS A 235 2.02 23.40 -0.02
N ILE A 236 2.61 24.38 0.65
CA ILE A 236 2.28 25.80 0.45
C ILE A 236 2.65 26.18 -0.98
N LYS A 237 1.67 26.69 -1.71
CA LYS A 237 1.79 27.16 -3.10
C LYS A 237 1.75 28.66 -3.23
N GLN A 238 1.08 29.32 -2.31
CA GLN A 238 0.95 30.77 -2.30
C GLN A 238 0.69 31.27 -0.88
N HIS A 239 1.37 32.32 -0.50
CA HIS A 239 1.15 33.07 0.71
C HIS A 239 0.23 34.26 0.37
N LEU A 240 -0.95 34.34 0.97
CA LEU A 240 -1.93 35.38 0.66
C LEU A 240 -1.82 36.58 1.60
N ASP A 241 -1.68 36.31 2.89
CA ASP A 241 -1.49 37.27 3.96
C ASP A 241 -0.85 36.59 5.18
N ASP A 242 -0.68 37.30 6.28
CA ASP A 242 0.01 36.83 7.48
C ASP A 242 -0.65 35.59 8.14
N HIS A 243 -1.88 35.29 7.78
CA HIS A 243 -2.64 34.15 8.34
C HIS A 243 -3.07 33.13 7.30
N THR A 244 -2.99 33.44 6.00
CA THR A 244 -3.69 32.66 4.98
C THR A 244 -2.76 32.20 3.87
N VAL A 245 -2.85 30.91 3.54
CA VAL A 245 -2.13 30.31 2.43
C VAL A 245 -3.06 29.56 1.48
N ILE A 246 -2.58 29.34 0.25
CA ILE A 246 -3.07 28.28 -0.63
C ILE A 246 -2.10 27.12 -0.52
N ALA A 247 -2.60 25.95 -0.17
CA ALA A 247 -1.80 24.73 -0.02
C ALA A 247 -2.41 23.56 -0.82
N ARG A 248 -1.56 22.67 -1.33
CA ARG A 248 -1.95 21.66 -2.33
C ARG A 248 -1.38 20.29 -2.00
N TYR A 249 -2.19 19.24 -2.24
CA TYR A 249 -1.69 17.89 -2.35
C TYR A 249 -0.73 17.73 -3.51
N MET A 250 0.40 17.09 -3.26
CA MET A 250 1.43 16.88 -4.27
C MET A 250 1.33 15.51 -4.96
N HIS A 251 0.49 14.62 -4.45
CA HIS A 251 0.29 13.28 -5.01
C HIS A 251 -1.17 13.08 -5.46
N PRO A 252 -1.41 12.60 -6.70
CA PRO A 252 -2.78 12.46 -7.24
C PRO A 252 -3.70 11.52 -6.45
N GLN A 253 -3.15 10.54 -5.75
CA GLN A 253 -3.93 9.63 -4.91
C GLN A 253 -4.51 10.29 -3.66
N ALA A 254 -4.01 11.47 -3.27
CA ALA A 254 -4.54 12.23 -2.15
C ALA A 254 -5.65 13.22 -2.55
N TYR A 255 -5.94 13.38 -3.85
CA TYR A 255 -6.97 14.30 -4.29
C TYR A 255 -8.34 13.87 -3.78
N GLY A 256 -9.07 14.82 -3.18
CA GLY A 256 -10.37 14.59 -2.55
C GLY A 256 -10.31 14.01 -1.14
N PHE A 257 -9.12 13.75 -0.61
CA PHE A 257 -8.95 13.37 0.78
C PHE A 257 -9.28 14.56 1.70
N GLU A 258 -10.02 14.32 2.76
CA GLU A 258 -10.32 15.36 3.76
C GLU A 258 -9.06 15.58 4.61
N TRP A 259 -8.37 16.70 4.38
CA TRP A 259 -7.09 16.95 5.04
C TRP A 259 -7.23 17.36 6.50
N GLY A 260 -8.26 18.10 6.83
CA GLY A 260 -8.47 18.62 8.16
C GLY A 260 -9.72 19.48 8.29
N VAL A 261 -10.02 19.87 9.51
CA VAL A 261 -11.16 20.67 9.88
C VAL A 261 -10.76 21.89 10.73
N ASN A 262 -11.69 22.82 10.90
CA ASN A 262 -11.48 23.96 11.78
C ASN A 262 -11.15 23.50 13.21
N GLY A 263 -10.13 24.08 13.80
CA GLY A 263 -9.64 23.73 15.14
C GLY A 263 -8.46 22.75 15.17
N ASP A 264 -8.17 22.07 14.06
CA ASP A 264 -7.02 21.15 13.98
C ASP A 264 -5.70 21.88 14.25
N GLU A 265 -4.85 21.24 15.05
CA GLU A 265 -3.51 21.71 15.33
C GLU A 265 -2.58 21.31 14.18
N VAL A 266 -1.76 22.23 13.73
CA VAL A 266 -0.85 22.04 12.61
C VAL A 266 0.55 22.54 12.96
N GLN A 267 1.53 22.03 12.23
CA GLN A 267 2.89 22.56 12.22
C GLN A 267 3.46 22.53 10.81
N PHE A 268 4.42 23.38 10.53
CA PHE A 268 5.04 23.51 9.22
C PHE A 268 6.27 22.63 9.12
N VAL A 269 6.54 22.11 7.93
CA VAL A 269 7.65 21.21 7.64
C VAL A 269 8.49 21.83 6.52
N ARG A 270 9.78 22.02 6.77
CA ARG A 270 10.73 22.45 5.73
C ARG A 270 11.02 21.28 4.79
N SER A 271 10.56 21.35 3.55
CA SER A 271 10.64 20.22 2.60
C SER A 271 12.09 19.75 2.32
N ALA A 272 13.07 20.65 2.42
CA ALA A 272 14.48 20.32 2.15
C ALA A 272 15.12 19.46 3.24
N THR A 273 14.71 19.62 4.50
CA THR A 273 15.33 18.96 5.67
C THR A 273 14.36 18.05 6.42
N MET A 274 13.06 18.14 6.13
CA MET A 274 11.98 17.46 6.85
C MET A 274 11.88 17.87 8.33
N GLU A 275 12.43 19.00 8.69
CA GLU A 275 12.33 19.56 10.04
C GLU A 275 10.97 20.24 10.23
N LEU A 276 10.38 20.00 11.39
CA LEU A 276 9.26 20.81 11.86
C LEU A 276 9.78 22.19 12.21
N THR A 277 9.16 23.22 11.68
CA THR A 277 9.62 24.60 11.81
C THR A 277 8.46 25.52 12.14
N GLY A 278 8.76 26.65 12.72
CA GLY A 278 7.77 27.56 13.28
C GLY A 278 7.08 26.99 14.52
N GLY A 279 6.24 27.80 15.13
CA GLY A 279 5.37 27.37 16.21
C GLY A 279 4.22 26.51 15.71
N LYS A 280 3.57 25.79 16.62
CA LYS A 280 2.29 25.16 16.35
C LYS A 280 1.24 26.23 16.09
N ASN A 281 0.34 25.95 15.17
CA ASN A 281 -0.78 26.82 14.83
C ASN A 281 -2.09 26.01 14.80
N ARG A 282 -3.21 26.67 14.59
CA ARG A 282 -4.52 26.01 14.45
C ARG A 282 -5.20 26.48 13.19
N VAL A 283 -5.88 25.55 12.56
CA VAL A 283 -6.76 25.84 11.43
C VAL A 283 -7.97 26.64 11.93
N LYS A 284 -8.10 27.90 11.52
CA LYS A 284 -9.27 28.72 11.77
C LYS A 284 -10.36 28.45 10.73
N GLU A 285 -9.95 28.33 9.47
CA GLU A 285 -10.84 28.01 8.36
C GLU A 285 -10.10 27.25 7.28
N ILE A 286 -10.74 26.25 6.70
CA ILE A 286 -10.23 25.50 5.54
C ILE A 286 -11.34 25.38 4.50
N LEU A 287 -11.07 25.82 3.26
CA LEU A 287 -12.02 25.79 2.15
C LEU A 287 -11.33 25.24 0.89
N PRO A 288 -12.01 24.41 0.08
CA PRO A 288 -11.51 24.06 -1.25
C PRO A 288 -11.21 25.31 -2.09
N ASN A 289 -10.06 25.34 -2.74
CA ASN A 289 -9.62 26.46 -3.58
C ASN A 289 -9.77 26.17 -5.08
N ASP A 290 -9.74 24.92 -5.48
CA ASP A 290 -9.92 24.50 -6.85
C ASP A 290 -11.37 24.08 -7.13
N LYS A 291 -11.78 24.20 -8.40
CA LYS A 291 -13.14 23.88 -8.85
C LYS A 291 -13.26 22.45 -9.41
N ASP A 292 -12.18 21.70 -9.49
CA ASP A 292 -12.18 20.32 -9.97
C ASP A 292 -12.75 19.39 -8.91
N THR A 293 -14.04 19.12 -9.01
CA THR A 293 -14.78 18.33 -8.03
C THR A 293 -14.92 16.85 -8.40
N VAL A 294 -14.51 16.43 -9.59
CA VAL A 294 -14.67 15.04 -10.03
C VAL A 294 -13.87 14.08 -9.17
N LYS A 295 -12.65 14.48 -8.79
CA LYS A 295 -11.78 13.75 -7.88
C LYS A 295 -11.70 14.37 -6.48
N GLY A 296 -12.52 15.38 -6.20
CA GLY A 296 -12.44 16.20 -4.99
C GLY A 296 -11.33 17.26 -5.04
N ALA A 297 -11.23 18.06 -3.98
CA ALA A 297 -10.29 19.16 -3.91
C ALA A 297 -8.83 18.71 -3.97
N LYS A 298 -8.02 19.41 -4.73
CA LYS A 298 -6.55 19.27 -4.81
C LYS A 298 -5.85 20.36 -4.03
N GLU A 299 -6.50 21.51 -3.89
CA GLU A 299 -5.99 22.70 -3.22
C GLU A 299 -6.99 23.19 -2.19
N TYR A 300 -6.43 23.74 -1.12
CA TYR A 300 -7.19 24.39 -0.06
C TYR A 300 -6.67 25.79 0.20
N ARG A 301 -7.60 26.70 0.46
CA ARG A 301 -7.32 27.95 1.14
C ARG A 301 -7.44 27.70 2.64
N ILE A 302 -6.37 27.94 3.36
CA ILE A 302 -6.28 27.68 4.80
C ILE A 302 -5.95 28.98 5.50
N THR A 303 -6.80 29.37 6.44
CA THR A 303 -6.56 30.50 7.35
C THR A 303 -6.23 29.95 8.73
N PHE A 304 -5.15 30.43 9.33
CA PHE A 304 -4.68 30.03 10.66
C PHE A 304 -5.10 31.00 11.74
N ALA A 305 -5.16 30.54 12.98
CA ALA A 305 -5.56 31.33 14.13
C ALA A 305 -4.50 32.40 14.48
N GLU A 306 -3.23 32.01 14.43
CA GLU A 306 -2.11 32.89 14.73
C GLU A 306 -1.36 33.28 13.44
N PRO A 307 -0.66 34.42 13.41
CA PRO A 307 0.16 34.79 12.27
C PRO A 307 1.23 33.73 11.98
N LEU A 308 1.54 33.55 10.70
CA LEU A 308 2.61 32.68 10.23
C LEU A 308 3.98 33.29 10.56
N ASP A 309 4.91 32.46 10.98
CA ASP A 309 6.29 32.88 11.14
C ASP A 309 6.86 33.40 9.80
N ALA A 310 7.67 34.47 9.86
CA ALA A 310 8.20 35.14 8.67
C ALA A 310 9.06 34.23 7.77
N GLU A 311 9.59 33.12 8.31
CA GLU A 311 10.33 32.13 7.53
C GLU A 311 9.44 31.26 6.64
N ILE A 312 8.13 31.14 6.95
CA ILE A 312 7.21 30.30 6.23
C ILE A 312 6.76 31.02 4.98
N THR A 313 7.35 30.68 3.86
CA THR A 313 7.09 31.32 2.57
C THR A 313 6.68 30.30 1.50
N ASP A 314 6.18 30.80 0.37
CA ASP A 314 5.90 29.98 -0.82
C ASP A 314 7.18 29.68 -1.65
N LYS A 315 8.30 30.30 -1.32
CA LYS A 315 9.57 30.20 -2.07
C LYS A 315 10.39 28.96 -1.72
N GLU A 316 10.39 28.54 -0.45
CA GLU A 316 11.27 27.49 0.05
C GLU A 316 10.63 26.09 0.12
N GLY A 317 9.38 25.93 -0.28
CA GLY A 317 8.74 24.62 -0.31
C GLY A 317 8.39 24.08 1.07
N PHE A 318 7.58 24.79 1.83
CA PHE A 318 7.03 24.32 3.10
C PHE A 318 5.86 23.39 2.88
N GLY A 319 5.85 22.30 3.69
CA GLY A 319 4.68 21.45 3.91
C GLY A 319 3.93 21.87 5.17
N ILE A 320 2.68 21.44 5.26
CA ILE A 320 1.84 21.59 6.45
C ILE A 320 1.49 20.19 6.93
N GLU A 321 1.90 19.86 8.17
CA GLU A 321 1.52 18.63 8.87
C GLU A 321 0.30 18.89 9.75
N ASN A 322 -0.73 18.05 9.66
CA ASN A 322 -1.87 18.09 10.54
C ASN A 322 -1.61 17.22 11.78
N LEU A 323 -1.22 17.85 12.89
CA LEU A 323 -0.86 17.16 14.13
C LEU A 323 -2.06 16.49 14.82
N SER A 324 -3.27 16.97 14.56
CA SER A 324 -4.50 16.37 15.10
C SER A 324 -4.80 15.01 14.48
N TRP A 325 -4.20 14.70 13.33
CA TRP A 325 -4.33 13.45 12.60
C TRP A 325 -3.00 12.70 12.47
N CYS A 326 -2.30 12.61 13.60
CA CYS A 326 -1.08 11.82 13.77
C CYS A 326 -1.31 10.81 14.90
N PRO A 327 -1.05 9.51 14.70
CA PRO A 327 -1.26 8.50 15.73
C PRO A 327 0.02 8.24 16.54
N GLU A 328 -0.14 7.75 17.77
CA GLU A 328 0.89 6.93 18.40
C GLU A 328 0.93 5.56 17.73
N VAL A 329 2.11 4.94 17.66
CA VAL A 329 2.29 3.61 17.07
C VAL A 329 2.91 2.66 18.07
N TYR A 330 2.31 1.48 18.22
CA TYR A 330 2.91 0.35 18.91
C TYR A 330 2.93 -0.84 17.97
N PHE A 331 4.14 -1.27 17.59
CA PHE A 331 4.37 -2.36 16.64
C PHE A 331 5.29 -3.40 17.30
N ALA A 332 4.72 -4.55 17.72
CA ALA A 332 5.46 -5.51 18.54
C ALA A 332 5.09 -6.97 18.24
N ASP A 333 6.04 -7.85 18.50
CA ASP A 333 5.86 -9.31 18.38
C ASP A 333 5.40 -9.78 16.99
N ASN A 334 5.73 -9.02 15.93
CA ASN A 334 5.39 -9.34 14.55
C ASN A 334 6.55 -10.01 13.82
N VAL A 335 6.23 -10.81 12.83
CA VAL A 335 7.19 -11.37 11.86
C VAL A 335 6.96 -10.72 10.51
N ILE A 336 8.01 -10.11 9.97
CA ILE A 336 7.99 -9.44 8.66
C ILE A 336 9.03 -10.14 7.78
N ARG A 337 8.61 -10.67 6.63
CA ARG A 337 9.55 -11.37 5.76
C ARG A 337 9.19 -11.33 4.28
N ASN A 338 10.23 -11.44 3.45
CA ASN A 338 10.11 -11.65 2.01
C ASN A 338 9.25 -10.61 1.30
N ASN A 339 9.30 -9.35 1.74
CA ASN A 339 8.56 -8.27 1.11
C ASN A 339 9.48 -7.33 0.33
N ARG A 340 8.94 -6.75 -0.71
CA ARG A 340 9.55 -5.63 -1.41
C ARG A 340 9.34 -4.36 -0.57
N ALA A 341 10.26 -3.40 -0.67
CA ALA A 341 10.30 -2.15 0.06
C ALA A 341 10.57 -2.33 1.58
N ARG A 342 9.92 -1.59 2.44
CA ARG A 342 10.35 -1.46 3.84
C ARG A 342 9.62 -2.45 4.76
N GLY A 343 10.31 -2.87 5.81
CA GLY A 343 9.67 -3.59 6.90
C GLY A 343 8.68 -2.69 7.66
N THR A 344 9.08 -1.44 7.92
CA THR A 344 8.21 -0.43 8.55
C THR A 344 8.49 0.96 7.99
N LEU A 345 7.46 1.79 7.89
CA LEU A 345 7.56 3.22 7.61
C LEU A 345 6.62 3.99 8.53
N PHE A 346 7.19 4.76 9.45
CA PHE A 346 6.44 5.58 10.40
C PHE A 346 6.79 7.04 10.22
N SER A 347 5.81 7.84 9.83
CA SER A 347 5.91 9.29 9.69
C SER A 347 4.87 9.94 10.61
N THR A 348 5.13 9.91 11.90
CA THR A 348 4.32 10.56 12.94
C THR A 348 5.24 11.26 13.94
N PRO A 349 4.89 12.46 14.41
CA PRO A 349 5.65 13.14 15.47
C PRO A 349 5.36 12.59 16.86
N LEU A 350 4.41 11.66 16.99
CA LEU A 350 4.01 11.07 18.27
C LEU A 350 4.83 9.83 18.62
N LYS A 351 4.63 9.32 19.83
CA LYS A 351 5.38 8.19 20.35
C LYS A 351 5.22 6.96 19.47
N THR A 352 6.36 6.42 19.03
CA THR A 352 6.44 5.18 18.27
C THR A 352 7.28 4.17 19.01
N VAL A 353 6.72 2.98 19.25
CA VAL A 353 7.42 1.85 19.88
C VAL A 353 7.45 0.68 18.91
N VAL A 354 8.66 0.20 18.61
CA VAL A 354 8.90 -0.97 17.74
C VAL A 354 9.76 -1.93 18.54
N GLU A 355 9.20 -3.06 18.95
CA GLU A 355 9.95 -3.99 19.82
C GLU A 355 9.57 -5.46 19.58
N ARG A 356 10.53 -6.35 19.81
CA ARG A 356 10.38 -7.81 19.69
C ARG A 356 9.85 -8.30 18.35
N ASN A 357 10.13 -7.58 17.27
CA ASN A 357 9.77 -7.99 15.90
C ASN A 357 10.94 -8.73 15.24
N LEU A 358 10.62 -9.64 14.35
CA LEU A 358 11.58 -10.29 13.45
C LEU A 358 11.44 -9.68 12.04
N PHE A 359 12.51 -9.10 11.52
CA PHE A 359 12.61 -8.64 10.14
C PHE A 359 13.56 -9.58 9.37
N ASP A 360 13.03 -10.36 8.44
CA ASP A 360 13.77 -11.34 7.66
C ASP A 360 13.59 -11.10 6.16
N HIS A 361 14.66 -10.73 5.47
CA HIS A 361 14.64 -10.46 4.02
C HIS A 361 13.59 -9.42 3.61
N THR A 362 13.47 -8.35 4.37
CA THR A 362 12.79 -7.14 3.96
C THR A 362 13.77 -6.30 3.13
N SER A 363 13.31 -5.69 2.03
CA SER A 363 14.16 -4.84 1.20
C SER A 363 13.71 -3.38 1.28
N GLY A 364 14.60 -2.48 1.66
CA GLY A 364 14.39 -1.04 1.73
C GLY A 364 15.46 -0.28 1.02
#